data_b0fab87245ec900712fca13e2f0c8b1d
#
_entry.id   b0fab87245ec900712fca13e2f0c8b1d
#
_cell.length_a   1.000
_cell.length_b   1.000
_cell.length_c   1.000
_cell.angle_alpha   90.00
_cell.angle_beta   90.00
_cell.angle_gamma   90.00
#
_symmetry.space_group_name_H-M   'P 1'
#
loop_
_entity.id
_entity.type
_entity.pdbx_description
1 polymer ?
#
loop_
_entity_poly.entity_id
_entity_poly.type
_entity_poly.pdbx_seq_one_letter_code
_entity_poly.pdbx_strand_id
1 'polypeptide(L)'
;TISAEVTQMLDQVMQDEAALQTLLNSMNRPRIIFLLREENLIDNTPTDFAETKLLSMFYDKGFDVVDRQLVQALKGKPDFEQALEGNVAAAAKIAGMLGAEVIVIGTAKISSGGVFYGMTSGQADLNGKIVRADTGEILAVVPSAHGKKPHISPSTAGVNAVNDAAQEMGEDIIRQLIQKWSTQQSNFVKVFIILKNADFGSYMMFQSFLSAQTVSGIRNAYSKSLNDGVAEYEVEFEGKAVDLAMGLSQTTPDGLNFKVTGMTGNRITAE
;
A
#
# COMPACT_ATOMS: atom_id res chain seq x y z
N THR A 1 -10.16 -17.59 4.14
CA THR A 1 -11.10 -17.76 2.99
C THR A 1 -12.24 -16.80 3.19
N ILE A 2 -12.39 -15.85 2.29
CA ILE A 2 -13.53 -14.90 2.28
C ILE A 2 -14.77 -15.75 1.96
N SER A 3 -15.88 -15.52 2.66
CA SER A 3 -17.13 -16.18 2.28
C SER A 3 -17.57 -15.70 0.89
N ALA A 4 -18.19 -16.56 0.11
CA ALA A 4 -18.71 -16.20 -1.23
C ALA A 4 -19.66 -14.99 -1.16
N GLU A 5 -20.38 -14.82 -0.07
CA GLU A 5 -21.28 -13.70 0.19
C GLU A 5 -20.53 -12.36 0.29
N VAL A 6 -19.39 -12.32 0.99
CA VAL A 6 -18.56 -11.11 1.10
C VAL A 6 -17.98 -10.74 -0.26
N THR A 7 -17.54 -11.72 -1.05
CA THR A 7 -17.04 -11.47 -2.42
C THR A 7 -18.15 -10.87 -3.30
N GLN A 8 -19.34 -11.41 -3.24
CA GLN A 8 -20.49 -10.90 -4.01
C GLN A 8 -20.89 -9.48 -3.60
N MET A 9 -20.88 -9.18 -2.30
CA MET A 9 -21.13 -7.82 -1.81
C MET A 9 -20.08 -6.83 -2.29
N LEU A 10 -18.79 -7.21 -2.26
CA LEU A 10 -17.70 -6.36 -2.76
C LEU A 10 -17.84 -6.10 -4.27
N ASP A 11 -18.17 -7.13 -5.04
CA ASP A 11 -18.39 -6.98 -6.50
C ASP A 11 -19.57 -6.03 -6.79
N GLN A 12 -20.64 -6.07 -5.99
CA GLN A 12 -21.73 -5.11 -6.10
C GLN A 12 -21.29 -3.67 -5.77
N VAL A 13 -20.55 -3.48 -4.70
CA VAL A 13 -20.00 -2.14 -4.33
C VAL A 13 -19.06 -1.62 -5.42
N MET A 14 -18.25 -2.47 -6.03
CA MET A 14 -17.35 -2.07 -7.13
C MET A 14 -18.09 -1.67 -8.41
N GLN A 15 -19.31 -2.17 -8.61
CA GLN A 15 -20.19 -1.81 -9.75
C GLN A 15 -21.03 -0.58 -9.45
N ASP A 16 -21.34 -0.28 -8.19
CA ASP A 16 -22.09 0.91 -7.78
C ASP A 16 -21.10 2.05 -7.47
N GLU A 17 -21.00 3.00 -8.40
CA GLU A 17 -20.08 4.14 -8.27
C GLU A 17 -20.35 4.98 -7.00
N ALA A 18 -21.62 5.19 -6.65
CA ALA A 18 -21.98 5.98 -5.46
C ALA A 18 -21.62 5.25 -4.16
N ALA A 19 -21.83 3.93 -4.10
CA ALA A 19 -21.44 3.09 -2.98
C ALA A 19 -19.91 3.06 -2.82
N LEU A 20 -19.18 2.91 -3.93
CA LEU A 20 -17.73 2.92 -3.93
C LEU A 20 -17.17 4.28 -3.45
N GLN A 21 -17.71 5.40 -3.93
CA GLN A 21 -17.30 6.74 -3.49
C GLN A 21 -17.58 6.98 -2.01
N THR A 22 -18.72 6.51 -1.51
CA THR A 22 -19.06 6.60 -0.08
C THR A 22 -18.04 5.82 0.76
N LEU A 23 -17.68 4.62 0.32
CA LEU A 23 -16.69 3.78 0.98
C LEU A 23 -15.29 4.41 0.95
N LEU A 24 -14.84 4.89 -0.20
CA LEU A 24 -13.54 5.57 -0.34
C LEU A 24 -13.44 6.81 0.55
N ASN A 25 -14.53 7.59 0.65
CA ASN A 25 -14.58 8.73 1.56
C ASN A 25 -14.46 8.31 3.03
N SER A 26 -15.12 7.21 3.42
CA SER A 26 -15.02 6.67 4.78
C SER A 26 -13.60 6.19 5.11
N MET A 27 -12.84 5.78 4.10
CA MET A 27 -11.45 5.33 4.19
C MET A 27 -10.43 6.49 4.13
N ASN A 28 -10.86 7.75 4.11
CA ASN A 28 -10.04 8.95 3.88
C ASN A 28 -9.30 8.95 2.53
N ARG A 29 -9.79 8.22 1.52
CA ARG A 29 -9.20 8.10 0.17
C ARG A 29 -7.68 7.91 0.22
N PRO A 30 -7.19 6.72 0.59
CA PRO A 30 -5.75 6.49 0.68
C PRO A 30 -5.07 6.78 -0.66
N ARG A 31 -3.98 7.54 -0.60
CA ARG A 31 -3.20 7.88 -1.79
C ARG A 31 -2.29 6.73 -2.18
N ILE A 32 -2.39 6.31 -3.45
CA ILE A 32 -1.76 5.10 -3.96
C ILE A 32 -0.64 5.44 -4.92
N ILE A 33 0.49 4.74 -4.79
CA ILE A 33 1.59 4.77 -5.75
C ILE A 33 1.77 3.38 -6.38
N PHE A 34 2.00 3.34 -7.68
CA PHE A 34 2.37 2.13 -8.41
C PHE A 34 3.87 2.15 -8.70
N LEU A 35 4.55 1.06 -8.34
CA LEU A 35 5.97 0.81 -8.61
C LEU A 35 6.06 -0.52 -9.35
N LEU A 36 5.96 -0.48 -10.66
CA LEU A 36 5.98 -1.66 -11.52
C LEU A 36 7.25 -1.72 -12.34
N ARG A 37 7.90 -2.89 -12.35
CA ARG A 37 8.96 -3.22 -13.28
C ARG A 37 8.35 -3.92 -14.48
N GLU A 38 8.39 -3.28 -15.64
CA GLU A 38 7.90 -3.85 -16.90
C GLU A 38 9.04 -4.36 -17.78
N GLU A 39 8.88 -5.57 -18.30
CA GLU A 39 9.80 -6.19 -19.25
C GLU A 39 9.03 -6.57 -20.52
N ASN A 40 9.31 -5.90 -21.63
CA ASN A 40 8.74 -6.24 -22.93
C ASN A 40 9.73 -7.06 -23.75
N LEU A 41 9.52 -8.37 -23.81
CA LEU A 41 10.37 -9.31 -24.55
C LEU A 41 9.97 -9.45 -26.03
N ILE A 42 8.92 -8.77 -26.50
CA ILE A 42 8.52 -8.75 -27.92
C ILE A 42 9.42 -7.80 -28.68
N ASP A 43 9.57 -6.57 -28.16
CA ASP A 43 10.29 -5.48 -28.85
C ASP A 43 11.59 -5.08 -28.12
N ASN A 44 11.85 -5.63 -26.93
CA ASN A 44 12.94 -5.25 -26.02
C ASN A 44 13.00 -3.73 -25.74
N THR A 45 11.85 -3.07 -25.74
CA THR A 45 11.73 -1.65 -25.44
C THR A 45 11.17 -1.44 -24.05
N PRO A 46 11.64 -0.42 -23.31
CA PRO A 46 11.01 -0.02 -22.05
C PRO A 46 9.54 0.34 -22.29
N THR A 47 8.65 -0.21 -21.49
CA THR A 47 7.22 0.04 -21.57
C THR A 47 6.66 0.36 -20.17
N ASP A 48 5.43 0.85 -20.16
CA ASP A 48 4.69 1.22 -18.96
C ASP A 48 3.19 1.01 -19.15
N PHE A 49 2.86 0.04 -19.98
CA PHE A 49 1.47 -0.24 -20.34
C PHE A 49 0.65 -0.72 -19.15
N ALA A 50 1.21 -1.61 -18.31
CA ALA A 50 0.55 -2.10 -17.11
C ALA A 50 0.32 -0.98 -16.10
N GLU A 51 1.36 -0.19 -15.80
CA GLU A 51 1.26 0.97 -14.90
C GLU A 51 0.21 1.96 -15.39
N THR A 52 0.23 2.31 -16.69
CA THR A 52 -0.72 3.25 -17.28
C THR A 52 -2.17 2.73 -17.18
N LYS A 53 -2.39 1.46 -17.46
CA LYS A 53 -3.71 0.84 -17.35
C LYS A 53 -4.22 0.85 -15.92
N LEU A 54 -3.38 0.47 -14.95
CA LEU A 54 -3.74 0.49 -13.53
C LEU A 54 -4.02 1.91 -13.04
N LEU A 55 -3.18 2.90 -13.38
CA LEU A 55 -3.42 4.31 -13.03
C LEU A 55 -4.77 4.80 -13.55
N SER A 56 -5.10 4.53 -14.84
CA SER A 56 -6.39 4.91 -15.40
C SER A 56 -7.55 4.27 -14.64
N MET A 57 -7.48 2.95 -14.39
CA MET A 57 -8.53 2.24 -13.68
C MET A 57 -8.79 2.80 -12.27
N PHE A 58 -7.72 3.08 -11.53
CA PHE A 58 -7.85 3.59 -10.18
C PHE A 58 -8.36 5.04 -10.16
N TYR A 59 -7.88 5.87 -11.08
CA TYR A 59 -8.38 7.22 -11.25
C TYR A 59 -9.88 7.24 -11.60
N ASP A 60 -10.28 6.43 -12.58
CA ASP A 60 -11.68 6.31 -13.01
C ASP A 60 -12.61 5.80 -11.90
N LYS A 61 -12.08 4.99 -10.98
CA LYS A 61 -12.79 4.52 -9.77
C LYS A 61 -12.76 5.53 -8.62
N GLY A 62 -12.08 6.67 -8.78
CA GLY A 62 -12.04 7.76 -7.80
C GLY A 62 -11.04 7.59 -6.66
N PHE A 63 -10.05 6.74 -6.82
CA PHE A 63 -8.91 6.67 -5.90
C PHE A 63 -7.99 7.89 -6.08
N ASP A 64 -7.32 8.31 -5.01
CA ASP A 64 -6.22 9.27 -5.11
C ASP A 64 -4.95 8.52 -5.54
N VAL A 65 -4.42 8.87 -6.70
CA VAL A 65 -3.21 8.24 -7.25
C VAL A 65 -2.10 9.26 -7.41
N VAL A 66 -0.87 8.86 -7.10
CA VAL A 66 0.31 9.71 -7.29
C VAL A 66 0.56 9.93 -8.77
N ASP A 67 0.80 11.19 -9.13
CA ASP A 67 1.14 11.55 -10.51
C ASP A 67 2.40 10.81 -10.96
N ARG A 68 2.29 10.18 -12.13
CA ARG A 68 3.37 9.41 -12.74
C ARG A 68 4.64 10.22 -12.98
N GLN A 69 4.53 11.51 -13.31
CA GLN A 69 5.71 12.35 -13.55
C GLN A 69 6.55 12.51 -12.29
N LEU A 70 5.89 12.59 -11.11
CA LEU A 70 6.57 12.63 -9.82
C LEU A 70 7.33 11.33 -9.54
N VAL A 71 6.74 10.18 -9.89
CA VAL A 71 7.37 8.86 -9.77
C VAL A 71 8.56 8.75 -10.73
N GLN A 72 8.39 9.17 -11.97
CA GLN A 72 9.45 9.13 -12.99
C GLN A 72 10.65 10.02 -12.65
N ALA A 73 10.44 11.14 -11.95
CA ALA A 73 11.53 12.00 -11.48
C ALA A 73 12.45 11.31 -10.45
N LEU A 74 12.04 10.16 -9.91
CA LEU A 74 12.82 9.35 -8.98
C LEU A 74 13.56 8.19 -9.67
N LYS A 75 13.30 7.91 -10.95
CA LYS A 75 14.01 6.87 -11.72
C LYS A 75 15.50 7.11 -11.70
N GLY A 76 16.26 6.02 -11.56
CA GLY A 76 17.72 6.06 -11.47
C GLY A 76 18.27 6.40 -10.08
N LYS A 77 17.43 6.72 -9.10
CA LYS A 77 17.88 6.83 -7.71
C LYS A 77 17.99 5.44 -7.09
N PRO A 78 18.99 5.19 -6.23
CA PRO A 78 19.21 3.86 -5.63
C PRO A 78 17.98 3.31 -4.90
N ASP A 79 17.28 4.14 -4.13
CA ASP A 79 16.07 3.74 -3.41
C ASP A 79 14.94 3.34 -4.39
N PHE A 80 14.85 3.99 -5.56
CA PHE A 80 13.84 3.67 -6.56
C PHE A 80 14.09 2.30 -7.19
N GLU A 81 15.33 2.01 -7.58
CA GLU A 81 15.69 0.71 -8.16
C GLU A 81 15.49 -0.43 -7.16
N GLN A 82 15.88 -0.23 -5.89
CA GLN A 82 15.61 -1.19 -4.83
C GLN A 82 14.11 -1.43 -4.59
N ALA A 83 13.30 -0.37 -4.67
CA ALA A 83 11.85 -0.50 -4.55
C ALA A 83 11.25 -1.34 -5.68
N LEU A 84 11.71 -1.13 -6.92
CA LEU A 84 11.32 -1.95 -8.08
C LEU A 84 11.76 -3.42 -7.97
N GLU A 85 12.85 -3.69 -7.24
CA GLU A 85 13.30 -5.05 -6.89
C GLU A 85 12.49 -5.68 -5.74
N GLY A 86 11.51 -4.94 -5.21
CA GLY A 86 10.60 -5.43 -4.17
C GLY A 86 11.04 -5.12 -2.74
N ASN A 87 12.08 -4.27 -2.54
CA ASN A 87 12.49 -3.82 -1.21
C ASN A 87 11.43 -2.90 -0.62
N VAL A 88 10.71 -3.39 0.39
CA VAL A 88 9.60 -2.68 1.04
C VAL A 88 10.05 -1.40 1.74
N ALA A 89 11.23 -1.40 2.39
CA ALA A 89 11.73 -0.22 3.09
C ALA A 89 12.07 0.92 2.12
N ALA A 90 12.69 0.60 0.98
CA ALA A 90 12.97 1.58 -0.08
C ALA A 90 11.66 2.12 -0.69
N ALA A 91 10.69 1.25 -0.94
CA ALA A 91 9.38 1.63 -1.44
C ALA A 91 8.63 2.54 -0.45
N ALA A 92 8.65 2.21 0.84
CA ALA A 92 8.05 3.04 1.90
C ALA A 92 8.68 4.44 1.97
N LYS A 93 9.99 4.54 1.80
CA LYS A 93 10.70 5.82 1.74
C LYS A 93 10.25 6.68 0.55
N ILE A 94 10.12 6.07 -0.64
CA ILE A 94 9.60 6.74 -1.84
C ILE A 94 8.18 7.21 -1.63
N ALA A 95 7.31 6.34 -1.13
CA ALA A 95 5.93 6.68 -0.84
C ALA A 95 5.80 7.84 0.15
N GLY A 96 6.61 7.85 1.22
CA GLY A 96 6.67 8.94 2.18
C GLY A 96 7.08 10.28 1.55
N MET A 97 8.03 10.27 0.60
CA MET A 97 8.45 11.47 -0.14
C MET A 97 7.33 12.03 -1.03
N LEU A 98 6.45 11.18 -1.54
CA LEU A 98 5.36 11.53 -2.45
C LEU A 98 4.00 11.64 -1.73
N GLY A 99 3.97 11.44 -0.40
CA GLY A 99 2.75 11.47 0.40
C GLY A 99 1.78 10.34 0.09
N ALA A 100 2.27 9.18 -0.36
CA ALA A 100 1.45 8.01 -0.60
C ALA A 100 1.33 7.15 0.66
N GLU A 101 0.15 6.58 0.88
CA GLU A 101 -0.19 5.72 2.03
C GLU A 101 -0.18 4.24 1.65
N VAL A 102 -0.40 3.95 0.37
CA VAL A 102 -0.42 2.59 -0.18
C VAL A 102 0.54 2.49 -1.34
N ILE A 103 1.28 1.40 -1.37
CA ILE A 103 2.23 1.10 -2.44
C ILE A 103 1.81 -0.22 -3.10
N VAL A 104 1.68 -0.21 -4.41
CA VAL A 104 1.57 -1.43 -5.21
C VAL A 104 2.93 -1.66 -5.86
N ILE A 105 3.61 -2.73 -5.44
CA ILE A 105 4.91 -3.13 -5.99
C ILE A 105 4.70 -4.40 -6.81
N GLY A 106 5.20 -4.44 -8.03
CA GLY A 106 5.01 -5.61 -8.87
C GLY A 106 5.90 -5.68 -10.09
N THR A 107 5.69 -6.73 -10.85
CA THR A 107 6.34 -6.94 -12.15
C THR A 107 5.31 -7.23 -13.22
N ALA A 108 5.57 -6.77 -14.43
CA ALA A 108 4.79 -7.07 -15.62
C ALA A 108 5.76 -7.60 -16.69
N LYS A 109 5.51 -8.79 -17.20
CA LYS A 109 6.32 -9.40 -18.25
C LYS A 109 5.47 -9.64 -19.48
N ILE A 110 5.88 -9.06 -20.61
CA ILE A 110 5.21 -9.17 -21.89
C ILE A 110 6.05 -10.06 -22.80
N SER A 111 5.45 -11.08 -23.39
CA SER A 111 6.13 -12.06 -24.24
C SER A 111 5.26 -12.51 -25.41
N SER A 112 5.87 -13.23 -26.35
CA SER A 112 5.16 -13.86 -27.46
C SER A 112 4.92 -15.34 -27.15
N GLY A 113 3.67 -15.78 -27.27
CA GLY A 113 3.28 -17.19 -27.20
C GLY A 113 3.36 -17.91 -28.54
N GLY A 114 4.02 -17.29 -29.53
CA GLY A 114 4.17 -17.84 -30.88
C GLY A 114 3.21 -17.27 -31.92
N VAL A 115 3.37 -17.73 -33.16
CA VAL A 115 2.56 -17.29 -34.30
C VAL A 115 1.64 -18.43 -34.75
N PHE A 116 0.35 -18.16 -34.85
CA PHE A 116 -0.67 -19.09 -35.29
C PHE A 116 -1.55 -18.43 -36.35
N TYR A 117 -1.71 -19.06 -37.51
CA TYR A 117 -2.48 -18.54 -38.63
C TYR A 117 -2.13 -17.09 -39.04
N GLY A 118 -0.83 -16.73 -38.99
CA GLY A 118 -0.35 -15.38 -39.34
C GLY A 118 -0.59 -14.34 -38.25
N MET A 119 -1.09 -14.72 -37.08
CA MET A 119 -1.25 -13.82 -35.92
C MET A 119 -0.27 -14.20 -34.81
N THR A 120 0.33 -13.20 -34.17
CA THR A 120 1.13 -13.37 -32.96
C THR A 120 0.20 -13.45 -31.75
N SER A 121 0.42 -14.45 -30.89
CA SER A 121 -0.22 -14.51 -29.59
C SER A 121 0.62 -13.70 -28.60
N GLY A 122 0.18 -12.48 -28.24
CA GLY A 122 0.76 -11.74 -27.12
C GLY A 122 0.39 -12.41 -25.79
N GLN A 123 1.33 -12.48 -24.86
CA GLN A 123 1.16 -12.97 -23.49
C GLN A 123 1.68 -11.95 -22.52
N ALA A 124 0.99 -11.80 -21.37
CA ALA A 124 1.45 -10.95 -20.29
C ALA A 124 1.19 -11.64 -18.94
N ASP A 125 2.18 -11.57 -18.07
CA ASP A 125 2.14 -12.08 -16.71
C ASP A 125 2.43 -10.92 -15.74
N LEU A 126 1.47 -10.62 -14.89
CA LEU A 126 1.57 -9.58 -13.86
C LEU A 126 1.46 -10.20 -12.48
N ASN A 127 2.28 -9.74 -11.57
CA ASN A 127 2.17 -10.10 -10.15
C ASN A 127 2.58 -8.92 -9.27
N GLY A 128 2.17 -8.95 -8.00
CA GLY A 128 2.53 -7.87 -7.10
C GLY A 128 2.09 -8.07 -5.67
N LYS A 129 2.39 -7.09 -4.86
CA LYS A 129 1.96 -6.99 -3.47
C LYS A 129 1.52 -5.56 -3.15
N ILE A 130 0.59 -5.46 -2.23
CA ILE A 130 0.08 -4.19 -1.70
C ILE A 130 0.73 -4.00 -0.33
N VAL A 131 1.36 -2.86 -0.14
CA VAL A 131 2.11 -2.54 1.08
C VAL A 131 1.60 -1.22 1.65
N ARG A 132 1.46 -1.16 2.96
CA ARG A 132 1.21 0.09 3.67
C ARG A 132 2.52 0.87 3.78
N ALA A 133 2.51 2.13 3.35
CA ALA A 133 3.72 2.92 3.23
C ALA A 133 4.36 3.30 4.58
N ASP A 134 3.55 3.56 5.60
CA ASP A 134 3.98 4.03 6.92
C ASP A 134 4.58 2.91 7.78
N THR A 135 4.10 1.69 7.63
CA THR A 135 4.48 0.55 8.48
C THR A 135 5.31 -0.50 7.75
N GLY A 136 5.27 -0.51 6.40
CA GLY A 136 5.83 -1.58 5.60
C GLY A 136 5.03 -2.90 5.68
N GLU A 137 3.84 -2.89 6.29
CA GLU A 137 2.98 -4.07 6.38
C GLU A 137 2.50 -4.49 4.99
N ILE A 138 2.66 -5.77 4.66
CA ILE A 138 2.06 -6.35 3.45
C ILE A 138 0.57 -6.53 3.70
N LEU A 139 -0.25 -5.69 3.06
CA LEU A 139 -1.70 -5.76 3.19
C LEU A 139 -2.28 -6.93 2.40
N ALA A 140 -1.71 -7.18 1.22
CA ALA A 140 -2.12 -8.28 0.36
C ALA A 140 -1.03 -8.67 -0.63
N VAL A 141 -1.10 -9.91 -1.11
CA VAL A 141 -0.33 -10.40 -2.26
C VAL A 141 -1.32 -10.61 -3.39
N VAL A 142 -1.07 -9.97 -4.52
CA VAL A 142 -1.88 -10.11 -5.71
C VAL A 142 -1.36 -11.33 -6.48
N PRO A 143 -2.20 -12.36 -6.71
CA PRO A 143 -1.81 -13.51 -7.49
C PRO A 143 -1.45 -13.09 -8.92
N SER A 144 -0.76 -13.97 -9.65
CA SER A 144 -0.42 -13.70 -11.04
C SER A 144 -1.69 -13.54 -11.88
N ALA A 145 -1.81 -12.37 -12.52
CA ALA A 145 -2.81 -12.10 -13.55
C ALA A 145 -2.20 -12.40 -14.93
N HIS A 146 -2.97 -13.01 -15.80
CA HIS A 146 -2.50 -13.49 -17.09
C HIS A 146 -3.34 -12.93 -18.23
N GLY A 147 -2.69 -12.27 -19.20
CA GLY A 147 -3.31 -11.82 -20.43
C GLY A 147 -2.84 -12.61 -21.63
N LYS A 148 -3.75 -12.93 -22.56
CA LYS A 148 -3.41 -13.60 -23.80
C LYS A 148 -4.28 -13.09 -24.94
N LYS A 149 -3.69 -12.38 -25.89
CA LYS A 149 -4.42 -11.78 -27.02
C LYS A 149 -3.69 -12.00 -28.35
N PRO A 150 -4.38 -12.50 -29.38
CA PRO A 150 -3.84 -12.61 -30.71
C PRO A 150 -3.98 -11.29 -31.49
N HIS A 151 -2.96 -10.93 -32.28
CA HIS A 151 -3.02 -9.83 -33.24
C HIS A 151 -2.02 -10.05 -34.37
N ILE A 152 -2.28 -9.44 -35.55
CA ILE A 152 -1.33 -9.49 -36.70
C ILE A 152 -0.03 -8.80 -36.33
N SER A 153 -0.09 -7.63 -35.67
CA SER A 153 1.08 -6.93 -35.13
C SER A 153 1.50 -7.53 -33.79
N PRO A 154 2.76 -8.00 -33.65
CA PRO A 154 3.26 -8.54 -32.37
C PRO A 154 3.19 -7.53 -31.23
N SER A 155 3.59 -6.27 -31.45
CA SER A 155 3.51 -5.21 -30.44
C SER A 155 2.09 -4.99 -29.97
N THR A 156 1.11 -4.93 -30.88
CA THR A 156 -0.31 -4.76 -30.53
C THR A 156 -0.84 -5.98 -29.76
N ALA A 157 -0.41 -7.19 -30.11
CA ALA A 157 -0.75 -8.39 -29.37
C ALA A 157 -0.24 -8.30 -27.91
N GLY A 158 1.00 -7.83 -27.72
CA GLY A 158 1.59 -7.60 -26.38
C GLY A 158 0.84 -6.54 -25.59
N VAL A 159 0.53 -5.39 -26.17
CA VAL A 159 -0.23 -4.32 -25.53
C VAL A 159 -1.62 -4.80 -25.10
N ASN A 160 -2.31 -5.54 -25.97
CA ASN A 160 -3.63 -6.07 -25.65
C ASN A 160 -3.57 -7.11 -24.50
N ALA A 161 -2.54 -7.96 -24.49
CA ALA A 161 -2.34 -8.94 -23.45
C ALA A 161 -2.05 -8.29 -22.09
N VAL A 162 -1.16 -7.29 -22.05
CA VAL A 162 -0.84 -6.60 -20.78
C VAL A 162 -2.01 -5.77 -20.27
N ASN A 163 -2.81 -5.16 -21.13
CA ASN A 163 -4.03 -4.46 -20.72
C ASN A 163 -5.06 -5.41 -20.11
N ASP A 164 -5.19 -6.62 -20.64
CA ASP A 164 -6.09 -7.65 -20.11
C ASP A 164 -5.63 -8.11 -18.71
N ALA A 165 -4.35 -8.46 -18.58
CA ALA A 165 -3.76 -8.84 -17.29
C ALA A 165 -3.80 -7.70 -16.26
N ALA A 166 -3.55 -6.45 -16.67
CA ALA A 166 -3.63 -5.29 -15.78
C ALA A 166 -5.07 -4.99 -15.33
N GLN A 167 -6.07 -5.27 -16.17
CA GLN A 167 -7.47 -5.18 -15.78
C GLN A 167 -7.79 -6.18 -14.67
N GLU A 168 -7.41 -7.44 -14.82
CA GLU A 168 -7.60 -8.49 -13.82
C GLU A 168 -6.86 -8.15 -12.51
N MET A 169 -5.58 -7.77 -12.61
CA MET A 169 -4.78 -7.36 -11.46
C MET A 169 -5.39 -6.15 -10.74
N GLY A 170 -5.84 -5.14 -11.48
CA GLY A 170 -6.43 -3.92 -10.90
C GLY A 170 -7.71 -4.19 -10.13
N GLU A 171 -8.59 -5.05 -10.66
CA GLU A 171 -9.83 -5.47 -9.98
C GLU A 171 -9.50 -6.22 -8.68
N ASP A 172 -8.50 -7.10 -8.70
CA ASP A 172 -8.06 -7.83 -7.51
C ASP A 172 -7.44 -6.90 -6.46
N ILE A 173 -6.62 -5.92 -6.88
CA ILE A 173 -6.06 -4.92 -5.97
C ILE A 173 -7.18 -4.12 -5.31
N ILE A 174 -8.14 -3.61 -6.07
CA ILE A 174 -9.26 -2.82 -5.54
C ILE A 174 -10.06 -3.65 -4.53
N ARG A 175 -10.42 -4.88 -4.88
CA ARG A 175 -11.17 -5.80 -4.00
C ARG A 175 -10.43 -6.05 -2.68
N GLN A 176 -9.13 -6.35 -2.74
CA GLN A 176 -8.33 -6.63 -1.56
C GLN A 176 -8.10 -5.38 -0.70
N LEU A 177 -7.90 -4.21 -1.31
CA LEU A 177 -7.81 -2.93 -0.59
C LEU A 177 -9.09 -2.64 0.19
N ILE A 178 -10.24 -2.68 -0.48
CA ILE A 178 -11.54 -2.43 0.14
C ILE A 178 -11.76 -3.39 1.30
N GLN A 179 -11.50 -4.68 1.10
CA GLN A 179 -11.68 -5.69 2.14
C GLN A 179 -10.78 -5.45 3.35
N LYS A 180 -9.50 -5.18 3.13
CA LYS A 180 -8.55 -4.96 4.22
C LYS A 180 -8.87 -3.68 4.99
N TRP A 181 -9.22 -2.62 4.28
CA TRP A 181 -9.59 -1.36 4.90
C TRP A 181 -10.90 -1.45 5.68
N SER A 182 -11.94 -2.10 5.13
CA SER A 182 -13.22 -2.27 5.83
C SER A 182 -13.11 -3.13 7.08
N THR A 183 -12.22 -4.14 7.08
CA THR A 183 -11.97 -4.96 8.28
C THR A 183 -11.20 -4.19 9.36
N GLN A 184 -10.36 -3.24 8.99
CA GLN A 184 -9.63 -2.40 9.95
C GLN A 184 -10.52 -1.32 10.56
N GLN A 185 -11.59 -0.89 9.91
CA GLN A 185 -12.57 0.05 10.47
C GLN A 185 -13.48 -0.58 11.54
N SER A 186 -13.50 -1.92 11.65
CA SER A 186 -14.53 -2.54 12.46
C SER A 186 -14.33 -2.40 13.96
N ASN A 187 -13.12 -2.10 14.51
CA ASN A 187 -12.98 -1.84 15.95
C ASN A 187 -11.71 -1.10 16.41
N PHE A 188 -10.60 -1.08 15.67
CA PHE A 188 -9.37 -0.38 16.08
C PHE A 188 -8.39 -0.19 14.91
N VAL A 189 -7.53 0.83 15.02
CA VAL A 189 -6.40 1.03 14.11
C VAL A 189 -5.11 0.60 14.80
N LYS A 190 -4.17 0.02 14.04
CA LYS A 190 -2.81 -0.20 14.51
C LYS A 190 -2.00 1.07 14.29
N VAL A 191 -1.46 1.61 15.36
CA VAL A 191 -0.63 2.81 15.36
C VAL A 191 0.76 2.44 15.84
N PHE A 192 1.78 2.87 15.10
CA PHE A 192 3.18 2.67 15.48
C PHE A 192 3.71 3.94 16.13
N ILE A 193 4.29 3.80 17.31
CA ILE A 193 4.90 4.90 18.03
C ILE A 193 6.40 4.71 18.03
N ILE A 194 7.14 5.72 17.57
CA ILE A 194 8.58 5.79 17.59
C ILE A 194 8.99 6.78 18.66
N LEU A 195 9.56 6.29 19.74
CA LEU A 195 10.12 7.12 20.81
C LEU A 195 11.64 7.21 20.61
N LYS A 196 12.12 8.42 20.32
CA LYS A 196 13.54 8.72 20.16
C LYS A 196 14.18 9.07 21.50
N ASN A 197 15.51 9.00 21.55
CA ASN A 197 16.31 9.29 22.74
C ASN A 197 15.91 8.43 23.96
N ALA A 198 15.40 7.21 23.70
CA ALA A 198 14.95 6.29 24.73
C ALA A 198 16.11 5.46 25.28
N ASP A 199 16.25 5.42 26.59
CA ASP A 199 17.02 4.39 27.29
C ASP A 199 16.10 3.22 27.71
N PHE A 200 16.66 2.19 28.33
CA PHE A 200 15.88 1.03 28.75
C PHE A 200 14.83 1.40 29.84
N GLY A 201 15.12 2.38 30.69
CA GLY A 201 14.20 2.86 31.71
C GLY A 201 12.98 3.53 31.10
N SER A 202 13.20 4.51 30.22
CA SER A 202 12.13 5.21 29.48
C SER A 202 11.35 4.27 28.57
N TYR A 203 12.02 3.27 27.95
CA TYR A 203 11.36 2.22 27.18
C TYR A 203 10.34 1.45 28.01
N MET A 204 10.71 0.97 29.18
CA MET A 204 9.82 0.22 30.07
C MET A 204 8.71 1.09 30.67
N MET A 205 9.02 2.34 31.03
CA MET A 205 8.04 3.28 31.56
C MET A 205 6.98 3.65 30.50
N PHE A 206 7.40 3.90 29.26
CA PHE A 206 6.48 4.21 28.17
C PHE A 206 5.58 3.01 27.83
N GLN A 207 6.13 1.79 27.82
CA GLN A 207 5.34 0.57 27.68
C GLN A 207 4.28 0.44 28.79
N SER A 208 4.67 0.68 30.04
CA SER A 208 3.76 0.63 31.18
C SER A 208 2.66 1.68 31.08
N PHE A 209 3.01 2.89 30.67
CA PHE A 209 2.07 3.99 30.42
C PHE A 209 1.05 3.65 29.34
N LEU A 210 1.49 3.11 28.21
CA LEU A 210 0.60 2.67 27.12
C LEU A 210 -0.31 1.52 27.59
N SER A 211 0.24 0.55 28.34
CA SER A 211 -0.50 -0.62 28.82
C SER A 211 -1.50 -0.28 29.93
N ALA A 212 -1.27 0.78 30.67
CA ALA A 212 -2.20 1.28 31.68
C ALA A 212 -3.47 1.92 31.09
N GLN A 213 -3.54 2.02 29.74
CA GLN A 213 -4.68 2.61 29.01
C GLN A 213 -5.05 4.02 29.49
N THR A 214 -4.06 4.78 29.94
CA THR A 214 -4.24 6.14 30.47
C THR A 214 -4.79 7.09 29.39
N VAL A 215 -4.47 6.80 28.12
CA VAL A 215 -5.10 7.46 26.98
C VAL A 215 -6.31 6.62 26.56
N SER A 216 -7.49 7.22 26.66
CA SER A 216 -8.75 6.55 26.27
C SER A 216 -8.71 6.11 24.81
N GLY A 217 -9.15 4.89 24.54
CA GLY A 217 -9.15 4.28 23.21
C GLY A 217 -7.99 3.32 22.96
N ILE A 218 -6.95 3.28 23.80
CA ILE A 218 -5.94 2.23 23.73
C ILE A 218 -6.56 0.91 24.18
N ARG A 219 -6.51 -0.12 23.33
CA ARG A 219 -6.93 -1.50 23.65
C ARG A 219 -5.77 -2.34 24.11
N ASN A 220 -4.73 -2.38 23.28
CA ASN A 220 -3.51 -3.12 23.54
C ASN A 220 -2.30 -2.30 23.12
N ALA A 221 -1.17 -2.51 23.80
CA ALA A 221 0.11 -1.91 23.44
C ALA A 221 1.22 -2.95 23.57
N TYR A 222 2.03 -3.06 22.52
CA TYR A 222 3.11 -4.03 22.41
C TYR A 222 4.43 -3.29 22.16
N SER A 223 5.43 -3.55 22.98
CA SER A 223 6.79 -3.12 22.70
C SER A 223 7.39 -4.02 21.62
N LYS A 224 8.03 -3.44 20.62
CA LYS A 224 8.64 -4.15 19.49
C LYS A 224 10.15 -4.22 19.57
N SER A 225 10.79 -3.08 19.75
CA SER A 225 12.25 -3.00 19.77
C SER A 225 12.74 -1.79 20.54
N LEU A 226 13.99 -1.87 21.00
CA LEU A 226 14.81 -0.75 21.45
C LEU A 226 16.21 -0.92 20.85
N ASN A 227 16.55 -0.06 19.88
CA ASN A 227 17.85 -0.09 19.21
C ASN A 227 18.37 1.34 19.06
N ASP A 228 19.62 1.58 19.41
CA ASP A 228 20.32 2.85 19.24
C ASP A 228 19.55 4.08 19.75
N GLY A 229 18.88 3.93 20.90
CA GLY A 229 18.08 5.01 21.50
C GLY A 229 16.74 5.26 20.81
N VAL A 230 16.31 4.34 19.95
CA VAL A 230 14.98 4.38 19.29
C VAL A 230 14.14 3.21 19.77
N ALA A 231 13.03 3.51 20.43
CA ALA A 231 12.06 2.53 20.88
C ALA A 231 10.86 2.50 19.94
N GLU A 232 10.39 1.30 19.60
CA GLU A 232 9.24 1.10 18.75
C GLU A 232 8.11 0.35 19.51
N TYR A 233 6.88 0.86 19.36
CA TYR A 233 5.68 0.26 19.95
C TYR A 233 4.60 0.14 18.88
N GLU A 234 3.79 -0.91 19.00
CA GLU A 234 2.54 -1.09 18.23
C GLU A 234 1.38 -0.93 19.21
N VAL A 235 0.43 -0.06 18.89
CA VAL A 235 -0.76 0.22 19.71
C VAL A 235 -2.01 -0.08 18.89
N GLU A 236 -2.90 -0.87 19.45
CA GLU A 236 -4.25 -1.05 18.94
C GLU A 236 -5.15 0.02 19.57
N PHE A 237 -5.62 0.97 18.76
CA PHE A 237 -6.34 2.15 19.19
C PHE A 237 -7.74 2.24 18.58
N GLU A 238 -8.74 2.49 19.41
CA GLU A 238 -10.12 2.73 18.97
C GLU A 238 -10.30 4.20 18.58
N GLY A 239 -10.31 4.49 17.28
CA GLY A 239 -10.35 5.83 16.72
C GLY A 239 -9.29 6.04 15.66
N LYS A 240 -8.92 7.29 15.41
CA LYS A 240 -7.89 7.65 14.43
C LYS A 240 -6.53 7.84 15.10
N ALA A 241 -5.44 7.62 14.36
CA ALA A 241 -4.08 7.83 14.87
C ALA A 241 -3.86 9.26 15.39
N VAL A 242 -4.53 10.26 14.79
CA VAL A 242 -4.47 11.66 15.25
C VAL A 242 -5.07 11.84 16.64
N ASP A 243 -6.11 11.09 16.98
CA ASP A 243 -6.75 11.16 18.29
C ASP A 243 -5.81 10.59 19.36
N LEU A 244 -5.11 9.48 19.04
CA LEU A 244 -4.05 8.94 19.89
C LEU A 244 -2.91 9.95 20.06
N ALA A 245 -2.44 10.58 18.99
CA ALA A 245 -1.37 11.59 19.06
C ALA A 245 -1.77 12.78 19.94
N MET A 246 -3.02 13.23 19.85
CA MET A 246 -3.56 14.28 20.74
C MET A 246 -3.63 13.80 22.20
N GLY A 247 -4.12 12.60 22.44
CA GLY A 247 -4.16 12.01 23.77
C GLY A 247 -2.78 11.89 24.43
N LEU A 248 -1.80 11.41 23.66
CA LEU A 248 -0.40 11.33 24.10
C LEU A 248 0.19 12.71 24.42
N SER A 249 -0.15 13.74 23.62
CA SER A 249 0.34 15.10 23.84
C SER A 249 -0.28 15.78 25.08
N GLN A 250 -1.44 15.32 25.52
CA GLN A 250 -2.17 15.88 26.69
C GLN A 250 -1.90 15.12 27.98
N THR A 251 -1.34 13.93 27.90
CA THR A 251 -1.13 13.05 29.05
C THR A 251 0.35 12.80 29.24
N THR A 252 0.93 13.37 30.31
CA THR A 252 2.33 13.15 30.67
C THR A 252 2.35 12.20 31.88
N PRO A 253 2.96 11.00 31.76
CA PRO A 253 3.11 10.11 32.90
C PRO A 253 4.17 10.64 33.87
N ASP A 254 3.97 10.39 35.17
CA ASP A 254 4.93 10.77 36.18
C ASP A 254 6.31 10.11 35.92
N GLY A 255 7.35 10.93 35.87
CA GLY A 255 8.73 10.48 35.69
C GLY A 255 9.14 10.19 34.24
N LEU A 256 8.28 10.39 33.25
CA LEU A 256 8.59 10.26 31.83
C LEU A 256 8.20 11.54 31.08
N ASN A 257 9.21 12.27 30.59
CA ASN A 257 8.96 13.42 29.74
C ASN A 257 9.13 13.02 28.28
N PHE A 258 8.10 13.18 27.49
CA PHE A 258 8.15 13.02 26.05
C PHE A 258 7.26 14.04 25.36
N LYS A 259 7.55 14.34 24.11
CA LYS A 259 6.78 15.24 23.27
C LYS A 259 6.52 14.58 21.92
N VAL A 260 5.28 14.60 21.45
CA VAL A 260 4.97 14.21 20.08
C VAL A 260 5.54 15.25 19.12
N THR A 261 6.47 14.84 18.26
CA THR A 261 7.20 15.72 17.34
C THR A 261 6.78 15.56 15.88
N GLY A 262 6.04 14.50 15.57
CA GLY A 262 5.54 14.29 14.22
C GLY A 262 4.55 13.14 14.11
N MET A 263 3.80 13.16 13.00
CA MET A 263 2.90 12.09 12.64
C MET A 263 2.85 11.94 11.11
N THR A 264 2.82 10.69 10.65
CA THR A 264 2.62 10.36 9.23
C THR A 264 1.76 9.09 9.13
N GLY A 265 0.55 9.22 8.59
CA GLY A 265 -0.40 8.11 8.57
C GLY A 265 -0.66 7.55 9.96
N ASN A 266 -0.40 6.25 10.15
CA ASN A 266 -0.53 5.57 11.44
C ASN A 266 0.79 5.48 12.23
N ARG A 267 1.77 6.34 11.93
CA ARG A 267 3.05 6.40 12.65
C ARG A 267 3.18 7.72 13.40
N ILE A 268 3.37 7.66 14.72
CA ILE A 268 3.58 8.81 15.60
C ILE A 268 5.06 8.81 16.01
N THR A 269 5.70 9.96 15.96
CA THR A 269 7.07 10.14 16.46
C THR A 269 7.04 11.01 17.70
N ALA A 270 7.75 10.58 18.74
CA ALA A 270 7.92 11.29 20.00
C ALA A 270 9.41 11.29 20.41
N GLU A 271 9.81 12.23 21.23
CA GLU A 271 11.16 12.34 21.79
C GLU A 271 11.13 12.99 23.18
#